data_6ae4a5de0eaf0fc93b42be5738498177
#
_entry.id   6ae4a5de0eaf0fc93b42be5738498177
#
_cell.length_a   1.000
_cell.length_b   1.000
_cell.length_c   1.000
_cell.angle_alpha   90.00
_cell.angle_beta   90.00
_cell.angle_gamma   90.00
#
_symmetry.space_group_name_H-M   'P 1'
#
loop_
_entity.id
_entity.type
_entity.pdbx_description
1 polymer ?
#
loop_
_entity_poly.entity_id
_entity_poly.type
_entity_poly.pdbx_seq_one_letter_code
_entity_poly.pdbx_strand_id
1 'polypeptide(L)'
;MKRFAFAACAVVALSIPAFADTPLTAEETKSATAAAAAWGCEGGKWEKETEATGVYELDDAKCKDGRNYDLKFDKDFKLIVLSAD
;
A
#
# COMPACT_ATOMS: atom_id res chain seq x y z
N MET A 1 -2.67 -15.58 -40.15
CA MET A 1 -2.81 -15.41 -39.80
C MET A 1 -2.85 -15.16 -38.84
N LYS A 2 -2.82 -15.04 -38.65
CA LYS A 2 -2.88 -14.69 -37.97
C LYS A 2 -2.77 -14.20 -36.98
N ARG A 3 -2.55 -14.08 -36.83
CA ARG A 3 -2.43 -13.65 -36.07
C ARG A 3 -2.47 -13.00 -35.26
N PHE A 4 -2.50 -12.71 -35.21
CA PHE A 4 -2.66 -12.04 -34.43
C PHE A 4 -2.76 -11.64 -33.53
N ALA A 5 -2.72 -11.73 -33.66
CA ALA A 5 -2.92 -11.36 -32.96
C ALA A 5 -2.80 -11.08 -32.06
N PHE A 6 -2.52 -10.91 -31.98
CA PHE A 6 -2.47 -10.64 -31.17
C PHE A 6 -2.33 -10.10 -30.36
N ALA A 7 -2.13 -9.85 -30.58
CA ALA A 7 -2.08 -9.37 -29.97
C ALA A 7 -2.21 -8.92 -29.13
N ALA A 8 -2.28 -8.75 -29.07
CA ALA A 8 -2.50 -8.37 -28.38
C ALA A 8 -2.52 -8.08 -27.48
N CYS A 9 -2.31 -7.98 -27.45
CA CYS A 9 -2.37 -7.72 -26.67
C CYS A 9 -2.24 -7.25 -25.90
N ALA A 10 -1.99 -7.01 -25.99
CA ALA A 10 -1.90 -6.60 -25.35
C ALA A 10 -1.82 -6.01 -24.62
N VAL A 11 -1.73 -5.76 -24.77
CA VAL A 11 -1.74 -5.22 -24.18
C VAL A 11 -2.03 -4.91 -23.31
N VAL A 12 -2.11 -4.77 -23.35
CA VAL A 12 -2.50 -4.47 -22.63
C VAL A 12 -2.35 -4.18 -21.79
N ALA A 13 -2.04 -4.05 -21.78
CA ALA A 13 -1.93 -3.72 -21.02
C ALA A 13 -1.77 -3.16 -20.42
N LEU A 14 -1.62 -2.84 -20.67
CA LEU A 14 -1.60 -2.25 -20.12
C LEU A 14 -1.83 -1.83 -19.36
N SER A 15 -1.99 -1.70 -19.28
CA SER A 15 -2.33 -1.27 -18.51
C SER A 15 -2.17 -1.09 -17.54
N ILE A 16 -2.14 -0.71 -17.53
CA ILE A 16 -1.93 -0.54 -16.45
C ILE A 16 -2.23 0.23 -15.41
N PRO A 17 -2.65 0.30 -14.94
CA PRO A 17 -3.05 0.90 -13.76
C PRO A 17 -1.92 1.33 -13.00
N ALA A 18 -1.11 1.90 -13.68
CA ALA A 18 0.15 2.16 -13.15
C ALA A 18 0.18 3.07 -12.00
N PHE A 19 -0.79 3.94 -11.87
CA PHE A 19 -0.78 4.77 -10.71
C PHE A 19 -1.52 4.14 -9.60
N ALA A 20 -1.84 2.92 -9.73
CA ALA A 20 -2.48 2.23 -8.66
C ALA A 20 -1.49 2.04 -7.54
N ASP A 21 -2.00 1.71 -6.39
CA ASP A 21 -1.19 1.46 -5.23
C ASP A 21 -0.17 0.37 -5.51
N THR A 22 1.00 0.56 -5.00
CA THR A 22 2.11 -0.34 -5.22
C THR A 22 2.40 -1.11 -3.93
N PRO A 23 2.71 -2.39 -4.03
CA PRO A 23 3.07 -3.13 -2.82
C PRO A 23 4.42 -2.65 -2.29
N LEU A 24 4.60 -2.76 -1.00
CA LEU A 24 5.85 -2.40 -0.37
C LEU A 24 6.90 -3.46 -0.62
N THR A 25 8.15 -3.06 -0.65
CA THR A 25 9.25 -4.01 -0.68
C THR A 25 9.33 -4.68 0.69
N ALA A 26 10.13 -5.74 0.79
CA ALA A 26 10.29 -6.44 2.05
C ALA A 26 10.87 -5.52 3.12
N GLU A 27 11.83 -4.68 2.76
CA GLU A 27 12.42 -3.76 3.71
C GLU A 27 11.46 -2.68 4.13
N GLU A 28 10.70 -2.16 3.18
CA GLU A 28 9.69 -1.16 3.50
C GLU A 28 8.65 -1.73 4.43
N THR A 29 8.23 -2.97 4.18
CA THR A 29 7.24 -3.62 5.01
C THR A 29 7.75 -3.77 6.43
N LYS A 30 9.03 -4.11 6.59
CA LYS A 30 9.62 -4.27 7.91
C LYS A 30 9.60 -2.97 8.68
N SER A 31 10.03 -1.88 8.05
CA SER A 31 10.04 -0.58 8.69
C SER A 31 8.63 -0.09 8.98
N ALA A 32 7.73 -0.30 8.03
CA ALA A 32 6.35 0.14 8.18
C ALA A 32 5.65 -0.61 9.31
N THR A 33 5.88 -1.92 9.38
CA THR A 33 5.27 -2.73 10.42
C THR A 33 5.74 -2.29 11.79
N ALA A 34 7.02 -1.96 11.91
CA ALA A 34 7.56 -1.47 13.18
C ALA A 34 6.93 -0.12 13.54
N ALA A 35 6.70 0.74 12.54
CA ALA A 35 6.09 2.03 12.78
C ALA A 35 4.64 1.87 13.26
N ALA A 36 3.90 0.97 12.65
CA ALA A 36 2.51 0.72 13.05
C ALA A 36 2.48 0.12 14.46
N ALA A 37 3.41 -0.78 14.77
CA ALA A 37 3.46 -1.40 16.08
C ALA A 37 3.72 -0.35 17.16
N ALA A 38 4.48 0.68 16.86
CA ALA A 38 4.73 1.75 17.80
C ALA A 38 3.45 2.48 18.17
N TRP A 39 2.47 2.44 17.29
CA TRP A 39 1.15 3.03 17.54
C TRP A 39 0.16 2.02 18.08
N GLY A 40 0.64 0.80 18.35
CA GLY A 40 -0.22 -0.23 18.90
C GLY A 40 -1.11 -0.90 17.88
N CYS A 41 -0.73 -0.88 16.63
CA CYS A 41 -1.55 -1.44 15.55
C CYS A 41 -0.80 -2.54 14.81
N GLU A 42 -1.54 -3.51 14.31
CA GLU A 42 -0.95 -4.62 13.59
C GLU A 42 -1.90 -5.15 12.52
N GLY A 43 -1.38 -5.99 11.67
CA GLY A 43 -2.20 -6.58 10.61
C GLY A 43 -2.54 -5.55 9.57
N GLY A 44 -3.63 -5.81 8.86
CA GLY A 44 -4.06 -4.91 7.82
C GLY A 44 -3.30 -5.13 6.52
N LYS A 45 -3.49 -4.22 5.60
CA LYS A 45 -2.91 -4.35 4.29
C LYS A 45 -2.09 -3.10 3.97
N TRP A 46 -0.83 -3.29 3.65
CA TRP A 46 0.07 -2.19 3.31
C TRP A 46 0.06 -1.88 1.83
N GLU A 47 0.08 -0.60 1.52
CA GLU A 47 0.19 -0.12 0.15
C GLU A 47 0.99 1.16 0.13
N LYS A 48 1.69 1.39 -0.96
CA LYS A 48 2.37 2.66 -1.17
C LYS A 48 1.52 3.42 -2.17
N GLU A 49 1.06 4.61 -1.80
CA GLU A 49 0.13 5.33 -2.65
C GLU A 49 0.72 5.64 -4.01
N THR A 50 1.87 6.26 -4.04
CA THR A 50 2.63 6.44 -5.26
C THR A 50 4.07 6.66 -4.89
N GLU A 51 4.95 6.44 -5.85
CA GLU A 51 6.36 6.73 -5.64
C GLU A 51 6.57 8.21 -5.38
N ALA A 52 5.73 9.02 -6.04
CA ALA A 52 5.92 10.46 -5.97
C ALA A 52 5.61 11.03 -4.59
N THR A 53 4.60 10.52 -3.93
CA THR A 53 4.24 11.03 -2.63
C THR A 53 5.03 10.43 -1.50
N GLY A 54 5.51 9.21 -1.68
CA GLY A 54 6.20 8.50 -0.62
C GLY A 54 5.32 8.14 0.56
N VAL A 55 4.00 8.15 0.37
CA VAL A 55 3.08 7.86 1.46
C VAL A 55 2.77 6.37 1.51
N TYR A 56 2.86 5.81 2.70
CA TYR A 56 2.53 4.41 2.94
C TYR A 56 1.19 4.35 3.66
N GLU A 57 0.33 3.48 3.20
CA GLU A 57 -1.00 3.37 3.78
C GLU A 57 -1.21 1.97 4.34
N LEU A 58 -1.75 1.90 5.56
CA LEU A 58 -2.12 0.64 6.17
C LEU A 58 -3.62 0.63 6.35
N ASP A 59 -4.28 -0.25 5.61
CA ASP A 59 -5.73 -0.34 5.66
C ASP A 59 -6.17 -1.43 6.62
N ASP A 60 -7.16 -1.09 7.44
CA ASP A 60 -7.84 -2.07 8.28
C ASP A 60 -6.90 -2.75 9.26
N ALA A 61 -6.09 -1.95 9.94
CA ALA A 61 -5.20 -2.46 10.98
C ALA A 61 -5.96 -2.60 12.29
N LYS A 62 -5.62 -3.62 13.04
CA LYS A 62 -6.21 -3.81 14.36
C LYS A 62 -5.33 -3.18 15.40
N CYS A 63 -5.88 -2.29 16.19
CA CYS A 63 -5.11 -1.56 17.18
C CYS A 63 -5.46 -2.02 18.58
N LYS A 64 -4.67 -1.54 19.56
CA LYS A 64 -4.79 -2.02 20.94
C LYS A 64 -6.16 -1.82 21.57
N ASP A 65 -6.87 -0.79 21.12
CA ASP A 65 -8.19 -0.53 21.69
C ASP A 65 -9.24 -1.49 21.14
N GLY A 66 -8.85 -2.43 20.30
CA GLY A 66 -9.76 -3.43 19.75
C GLY A 66 -10.47 -2.97 18.51
N ARG A 67 -10.21 -1.76 18.06
CA ARG A 67 -10.88 -1.20 16.89
C ARG A 67 -9.94 -1.24 15.69
N ASN A 68 -10.54 -1.11 14.51
CA ASN A 68 -9.77 -1.10 13.29
C ASN A 68 -9.60 0.33 12.79
N TYR A 69 -8.43 0.59 12.24
CA TYR A 69 -8.08 1.93 11.78
C TYR A 69 -7.32 1.85 10.46
N ASP A 70 -7.40 2.95 9.72
CA ASP A 70 -6.54 3.16 8.57
C ASP A 70 -5.46 4.15 9.00
N LEU A 71 -4.22 3.85 8.69
CA LEU A 71 -3.11 4.70 9.04
C LEU A 71 -2.36 5.12 7.79
N LYS A 72 -1.88 6.35 7.78
CA LYS A 72 -1.00 6.81 6.70
C LYS A 72 0.29 7.33 7.32
N PHE A 73 1.39 6.96 6.69
CA PHE A 73 2.72 7.35 7.14
C PHE A 73 3.44 8.05 5.99
N ASP A 74 4.30 9.00 6.34
CA ASP A 74 5.10 9.66 5.31
C ASP A 74 6.29 8.78 4.93
N LYS A 75 7.15 9.29 4.07
CA LYS A 75 8.28 8.51 3.58
C LYS A 75 9.27 8.13 4.67
N ASP A 76 9.22 8.83 5.79
CA ASP A 76 10.09 8.53 6.94
C ASP A 76 9.36 7.70 7.98
N PHE A 77 8.21 7.16 7.61
CA PHE A 77 7.38 6.32 8.48
C PHE A 77 6.87 7.06 9.71
N LYS A 78 6.62 8.34 9.56
CA LYS A 78 5.96 9.11 10.60
C LYS A 78 4.48 9.11 10.31
N LEU A 79 3.68 8.93 11.35
CA LEU A 79 2.23 8.89 11.18
C LEU A 79 1.70 10.25 10.78
N ILE A 80 0.91 10.27 9.72
CA ILE A 80 0.28 11.49 9.23
C ILE A 80 -1.21 11.49 9.53
N VAL A 81 -1.86 10.34 9.32
CA VAL A 81 -3.30 10.24 9.48
C VAL A 81 -3.64 8.93 10.19
N LEU A 82 -4.57 9.03 11.12
CA LEU A 82 -5.15 7.87 11.78
C LEU A 82 -6.65 8.07 11.74
N SER A 83 -7.36 7.19 11.06
CA SER A 83 -8.81 7.33 10.98
C SER A 83 -9.48 5.99 11.26
N ALA A 84 -10.63 6.07 11.92
CA ALA A 84 -11.38 4.88 12.24
C ALA A 84 -11.90 4.25 10.95
N ASP A 85 -11.78 2.96 10.88
CA ASP A 85 -12.19 2.23 9.70
C ASP A 85 -13.67 1.86 9.80
#